data_cc8fc9544881ad5f3f417ac1aafde2ad
#
_entry.id   cc8fc9544881ad5f3f417ac1aafde2ad
#
_cell.length_a   1.000
_cell.length_b   1.000
_cell.length_c   1.000
_cell.angle_alpha   90.00
_cell.angle_beta   90.00
_cell.angle_gamma   90.00
#
_symmetry.space_group_name_H-M   'P 1'
#
loop_
_entity.id
_entity.type
_entity.pdbx_description
1 polymer ?
#
loop_
_entity_poly.entity_id
_entity_poly.type
_entity_poly.pdbx_seq_one_letter_code
_entity_poly.pdbx_strand_id
1 'polypeptide(L)'
;MDTLWNNLVKGLQESALAAADKAGDLTRVARARLDIAAVKNQLHHTQAELGTRVQTLLTAAADPAKDDQVQTLSQQLTALGAELSACEASY
;
A
#
# COMPACT_ATOMS: atom_id res chain seq x y z
N MET A 1 -36.64 4.30 -7.71
CA MET A 1 -35.20 4.56 -7.72
C MET A 1 -34.79 5.77 -6.91
N ASP A 2 -35.48 6.90 -7.11
CA ASP A 2 -35.12 8.11 -6.37
C ASP A 2 -35.30 7.96 -4.86
N THR A 3 -36.33 7.20 -4.43
CA THR A 3 -36.56 6.94 -3.03
C THR A 3 -35.48 6.12 -2.36
N LEU A 4 -34.95 5.12 -3.07
CA LEU A 4 -33.85 4.30 -2.59
C LEU A 4 -32.57 5.12 -2.47
N TRP A 5 -32.28 5.96 -3.45
CA TRP A 5 -31.12 6.84 -3.44
C TRP A 5 -31.20 7.86 -2.31
N ASN A 6 -32.37 8.49 -2.14
CA ASN A 6 -32.61 9.46 -1.07
C ASN A 6 -32.46 8.82 0.31
N ASN A 7 -32.97 7.61 0.49
CA ASN A 7 -32.82 6.86 1.75
C ASN A 7 -31.36 6.52 2.03
N LEU A 8 -30.60 6.14 0.99
CA LEU A 8 -29.18 5.84 1.13
C LEU A 8 -28.40 7.08 1.54
N VAL A 9 -28.63 8.21 0.87
CA VAL A 9 -27.96 9.49 1.18
C VAL A 9 -28.32 9.93 2.58
N LYS A 10 -29.60 9.84 2.96
CA LYS A 10 -30.05 10.20 4.28
C LYS A 10 -29.43 9.32 5.36
N GLY A 11 -29.36 8.02 5.12
CA GLY A 11 -28.68 7.08 6.02
C GLY A 11 -27.20 7.38 6.19
N LEU A 12 -26.52 7.74 5.10
CA LEU A 12 -25.12 8.14 5.16
C LEU A 12 -24.91 9.43 5.95
N GLN A 13 -25.81 10.42 5.76
CA GLN A 13 -25.74 11.67 6.51
C GLN A 13 -25.99 11.45 8.00
N GLU A 14 -27.00 10.63 8.34
CA GLU A 14 -27.31 10.29 9.74
C GLU A 14 -26.15 9.53 10.38
N SER A 15 -25.55 8.58 9.65
CA SER A 15 -24.39 7.85 10.12
C SER A 15 -23.19 8.77 10.33
N ALA A 16 -22.97 9.72 9.43
CA ALA A 16 -21.91 10.70 9.56
C ALA A 16 -22.09 11.59 10.79
N LEU A 17 -23.34 12.03 11.05
CA LEU A 17 -23.66 12.85 12.22
C LEU A 17 -23.55 12.05 13.51
N ALA A 18 -24.07 10.81 13.53
CA ALA A 18 -24.01 9.93 14.68
C ALA A 18 -22.58 9.51 15.02
N ALA A 19 -21.74 9.39 14.02
CA ALA A 19 -20.34 8.98 14.16
C ALA A 19 -19.38 10.18 14.24
N ALA A 20 -19.90 11.41 14.36
CA ALA A 20 -19.05 12.61 14.35
C ALA A 20 -17.95 12.56 15.41
N ASP A 21 -18.23 12.05 16.59
CA ASP A 21 -17.28 11.92 17.68
C ASP A 21 -16.22 10.83 17.41
N LYS A 22 -16.58 9.81 16.62
CA LYS A 22 -15.69 8.71 16.24
C LYS A 22 -15.09 8.90 14.85
N ALA A 23 -15.50 9.93 14.12
CA ALA A 23 -15.09 10.16 12.75
C ALA A 23 -13.56 10.30 12.62
N GLY A 24 -12.91 10.94 13.59
CA GLY A 24 -11.47 11.08 13.63
C GLY A 24 -10.76 9.73 13.69
N ASP A 25 -11.22 8.84 14.56
CA ASP A 25 -10.61 7.51 14.74
C ASP A 25 -10.87 6.61 13.53
N LEU A 26 -12.11 6.61 13.01
CA LEU A 26 -12.46 5.82 11.82
C LEU A 26 -11.69 6.32 10.59
N THR A 27 -11.54 7.62 10.43
CA THR A 27 -10.78 8.21 9.33
C THR A 27 -9.31 7.84 9.44
N ARG A 28 -8.76 7.86 10.65
CA ARG A 28 -7.38 7.49 10.91
C ARG A 28 -7.12 6.02 10.58
N VAL A 29 -8.02 5.12 11.00
CA VAL A 29 -7.93 3.69 10.70
C VAL A 29 -8.04 3.44 9.19
N ALA A 30 -9.00 4.08 8.52
CA ALA A 30 -9.17 3.94 7.08
C ALA A 30 -7.94 4.44 6.32
N ARG A 31 -7.38 5.58 6.73
CA ARG A 31 -6.17 6.12 6.13
C ARG A 31 -4.97 5.19 6.35
N ALA A 32 -4.82 4.64 7.56
CA ALA A 32 -3.75 3.70 7.86
C ALA A 32 -3.84 2.45 6.99
N ARG A 33 -5.04 1.93 6.76
CA ARG A 33 -5.26 0.78 5.87
C ARG A 33 -4.90 1.09 4.43
N LEU A 34 -5.26 2.28 3.95
CA LEU A 34 -4.91 2.72 2.59
C LEU A 34 -3.40 2.88 2.44
N ASP A 35 -2.73 3.43 3.44
CA ASP A 35 -1.27 3.59 3.43
C ASP A 35 -0.59 2.22 3.41
N ILE A 36 -1.05 1.26 4.21
CA ILE A 36 -0.52 -0.10 4.21
C ILE A 36 -0.72 -0.75 2.84
N ALA A 37 -1.90 -0.62 2.25
CA ALA A 37 -2.19 -1.17 0.92
C ALA A 37 -1.29 -0.56 -0.15
N ALA A 38 -1.05 0.75 -0.10
CA ALA A 38 -0.19 1.45 -1.05
C ALA A 38 1.26 0.96 -0.94
N VAL A 39 1.77 0.82 0.28
CA VAL A 39 3.13 0.32 0.52
C VAL A 39 3.27 -1.13 0.05
N LYS A 40 2.28 -1.98 0.33
CA LYS A 40 2.26 -3.37 -0.14
C LYS A 40 2.29 -3.45 -1.67
N ASN A 41 1.52 -2.59 -2.34
CA ASN A 41 1.51 -2.56 -3.80
C ASN A 41 2.86 -2.13 -4.36
N GLN A 42 3.50 -1.13 -3.78
CA GLN A 42 4.84 -0.71 -4.16
C GLN A 42 5.87 -1.82 -3.92
N LEU A 43 5.75 -2.52 -2.81
CA LEU A 43 6.64 -3.62 -2.46
C LEU A 43 6.51 -4.76 -3.48
N HIS A 44 5.29 -5.16 -3.82
CA HIS A 44 5.06 -6.20 -4.84
C HIS A 44 5.56 -5.77 -6.21
N HIS A 45 5.36 -4.52 -6.60
CA HIS A 45 5.84 -3.98 -7.86
C HIS A 45 7.37 -4.01 -7.91
N THR A 46 8.03 -3.57 -6.85
CA THR A 46 9.48 -3.56 -6.75
C THR A 46 10.05 -4.98 -6.74
N GLN A 47 9.40 -5.92 -6.07
CA GLN A 47 9.77 -7.34 -6.11
C GLN A 47 9.68 -7.90 -7.53
N ALA A 48 8.63 -7.56 -8.26
CA ALA A 48 8.45 -7.99 -9.64
C ALA A 48 9.55 -7.43 -10.55
N GLU A 49 9.89 -6.15 -10.40
CA GLU A 49 10.99 -5.52 -11.15
C GLU A 49 12.33 -6.18 -10.83
N LEU A 50 12.62 -6.43 -9.55
CA LEU A 50 13.83 -7.08 -9.12
C LEU A 50 13.91 -8.50 -9.71
N GLY A 51 12.82 -9.27 -9.63
CA GLY A 51 12.76 -10.62 -10.19
C GLY A 51 13.03 -10.62 -11.69
N THR A 52 12.41 -9.70 -12.44
CA THR A 52 12.60 -9.55 -13.88
C THR A 52 14.06 -9.21 -14.20
N ARG A 53 14.64 -8.28 -13.45
CA ARG A 53 16.02 -7.88 -13.66
C ARG A 53 17.01 -9.01 -13.37
N VAL A 54 16.82 -9.72 -12.26
CA VAL A 54 17.65 -10.87 -11.90
C VAL A 54 17.54 -11.96 -12.97
N GLN A 55 16.33 -12.26 -13.44
CA GLN A 55 16.10 -13.24 -14.50
C GLN A 55 16.85 -12.86 -15.79
N THR A 56 16.77 -11.58 -16.18
CA THR A 56 17.46 -11.07 -17.35
C THR A 56 18.96 -11.24 -17.22
N LEU A 57 19.52 -10.91 -16.05
CA LEU A 57 20.95 -11.02 -15.79
C LEU A 57 21.43 -12.47 -15.79
N LEU A 58 20.65 -13.37 -15.18
CA LEU A 58 20.97 -14.79 -15.17
C LEU A 58 20.95 -15.37 -16.59
N THR A 59 19.99 -14.96 -17.40
CA THR A 59 19.89 -15.37 -18.81
C THR A 59 21.11 -14.88 -19.60
N ALA A 60 21.60 -13.69 -19.30
CA ALA A 60 22.80 -13.12 -19.92
C ALA A 60 24.11 -13.60 -19.29
N ALA A 61 24.06 -14.50 -18.32
CA ALA A 61 25.21 -15.01 -17.55
C ALA A 61 25.96 -13.89 -16.80
N ALA A 62 25.28 -12.81 -16.44
CA ALA A 62 25.79 -11.73 -15.64
C ALA A 62 25.56 -11.98 -14.16
N ASP A 63 26.40 -11.38 -13.29
CA ASP A 63 26.26 -11.53 -11.84
C ASP A 63 25.25 -10.51 -11.30
N PRO A 64 24.07 -10.95 -10.79
CA PRO A 64 23.07 -10.03 -10.24
C PRO A 64 23.61 -9.23 -9.04
N ALA A 65 24.51 -9.80 -8.26
CA ALA A 65 25.02 -9.13 -7.06
C ALA A 65 25.87 -7.90 -7.40
N LYS A 66 26.38 -7.81 -8.62
CA LYS A 66 27.22 -6.69 -9.09
C LYS A 66 26.43 -5.67 -9.90
N ASP A 67 25.15 -5.90 -10.14
CA ASP A 67 24.33 -5.02 -10.95
C ASP A 67 23.80 -3.85 -10.09
N ASP A 68 24.02 -2.62 -10.55
CA ASP A 68 23.60 -1.42 -9.82
C ASP A 68 22.07 -1.35 -9.67
N GLN A 69 21.34 -1.77 -10.69
CA GLN A 69 19.88 -1.78 -10.66
C GLN A 69 19.36 -2.80 -9.64
N VAL A 70 19.96 -3.96 -9.55
CA VAL A 70 19.62 -4.97 -8.53
C VAL A 70 19.88 -4.42 -7.13
N GLN A 71 21.01 -3.76 -6.93
CA GLN A 71 21.33 -3.16 -5.64
C GLN A 71 20.33 -2.05 -5.26
N THR A 72 19.98 -1.18 -6.21
CA THR A 72 19.02 -0.12 -6.00
C THR A 72 17.62 -0.69 -5.65
N LEU A 73 17.15 -1.68 -6.40
CA LEU A 73 15.87 -2.33 -6.16
C LEU A 73 15.85 -3.05 -4.81
N SER A 74 16.95 -3.70 -4.44
CA SER A 74 17.10 -4.37 -3.16
C SER A 74 17.04 -3.37 -2.00
N GLN A 75 17.69 -2.22 -2.14
CA GLN A 75 17.62 -1.14 -1.14
C GLN A 75 16.20 -0.59 -1.02
N GLN A 76 15.51 -0.40 -2.14
CA GLN A 76 14.11 0.03 -2.15
C GLN A 76 13.21 -0.97 -1.43
N LEU A 77 13.41 -2.27 -1.66
CA LEU A 77 12.67 -3.32 -0.97
C LEU A 77 12.89 -3.28 0.54
N THR A 78 14.12 -3.09 0.97
CA THR A 78 14.45 -2.98 2.40
C THR A 78 13.76 -1.78 3.02
N ALA A 79 13.79 -0.63 2.34
CA ALA A 79 13.13 0.59 2.80
C ALA A 79 11.61 0.43 2.86
N LEU A 80 11.01 -0.17 1.82
CA LEU A 80 9.56 -0.42 1.79
C LEU A 80 9.14 -1.42 2.87
N GLY A 81 9.94 -2.45 3.12
CA GLY A 81 9.68 -3.40 4.19
C GLY A 81 9.70 -2.74 5.56
N ALA A 82 10.66 -1.83 5.80
CA ALA A 82 10.73 -1.06 7.04
C ALA A 82 9.52 -0.11 7.17
N GLU A 83 9.13 0.55 6.08
CA GLU A 83 7.97 1.44 6.05
C GLU A 83 6.68 0.66 6.33
N LEU A 84 6.53 -0.53 5.72
CA LEU A 84 5.38 -1.39 5.97
C LEU A 84 5.31 -1.81 7.44
N SER A 85 6.42 -2.22 8.03
CA SER A 85 6.48 -2.59 9.44
C SER A 85 6.12 -1.42 10.34
N ALA A 86 6.58 -0.20 10.02
CA ALA A 86 6.24 1.00 10.75
C ALA A 86 4.74 1.33 10.64
N CYS A 87 4.16 1.20 9.46
CA CYS A 87 2.73 1.41 9.24
C CYS A 87 1.89 0.39 10.01
N GLU A 88 2.29 -0.88 10.00
CA GLU A 88 1.60 -1.94 10.73
C GLU A 88 1.71 -1.74 12.24
N ALA A 89 2.85 -1.27 12.73
CA ALA A 89 3.06 -1.01 14.14
C ALA A 89 2.22 0.18 14.64
N SER A 90 1.97 1.18 13.79
CA SER A 90 1.12 2.33 14.14
C SER A 90 -0.37 2.06 13.96
N TYR A 91 -0.71 0.98 13.35
CA TYR A 91 -2.10 0.57 13.14
C TYR A 91 -2.66 -0.14 14.37
#